data_65a755654695e8f04ced5c46f551b9df
#
_entry.id   65a755654695e8f04ced5c46f551b9df
#
_cell.length_a   1.000
_cell.length_b   1.000
_cell.length_c   1.000
_cell.angle_alpha   90.00
_cell.angle_beta   90.00
_cell.angle_gamma   90.00
#
_symmetry.space_group_name_H-M   'P 1'
#
loop_
_entity.id
_entity.type
_entity.pdbx_description
1 polymer ?
#
loop_
_entity_poly.entity_id
_entity_poly.type
_entity_poly.pdbx_seq_one_letter_code
_entity_poly.pdbx_strand_id
1 'polypeptide(L)'
;MASTNQELASALRMFSRFFDLIHQPLAVINERGEYVYYNQESADLDGYSIERAMGKHMLDVYPGMKETQSTMLSSLKKGVEYIGHYQIYYNARGQAVDYQHTTAPLYASDGGMVGVIEIGRNMSGVRRLQEQVVELNQLLYADHHEKHHAIITENPEMLSNIAKAKRLAASNIPVTIVGETGTGKELFSRLIHQCSKRANKPFIALNCGALPPTLIESTLFGTVRGAYTGAENSQGYLELANGGTLFLDELNAMPIEMQSKLLRFLQDKTFWRLGGQQQLHSDVRIVAAMNEAPVKLIQQERLRADLFYRLSVGMLTLPPLRARPEDIPLLANYFIDKYRNDVPQDIHGLSETARNDLLNHAWPGNVRMLENAIVRSMIMQEKDGLLKHIIFEQDELNLGVPETASENPLPSSPDPQYEGSLEVRVANYERHLIETALDTHQGNIAAAARSLNVSRTTLQYKVQKYAIRFGVVRN
;
A
#
# COMPACT_ATOMS: atom_id res chain seq x y z
N MET A 1 -42.49 14.71 -17.52
CA MET A 1 -41.86 13.68 -18.36
C MET A 1 -41.05 14.24 -19.55
N ALA A 2 -41.54 15.14 -20.40
CA ALA A 2 -40.72 15.70 -21.48
C ALA A 2 -39.57 16.61 -20.99
N SER A 3 -39.74 17.34 -19.89
CA SER A 3 -38.75 18.24 -19.28
C SER A 3 -37.56 17.46 -18.68
N THR A 4 -37.81 16.37 -18.01
CA THR A 4 -36.84 15.57 -17.23
C THR A 4 -35.84 14.83 -18.14
N ASN A 5 -36.33 14.28 -19.26
CA ASN A 5 -35.48 13.67 -20.29
C ASN A 5 -34.58 14.71 -21.01
N GLN A 6 -35.01 15.96 -21.04
CA GLN A 6 -34.26 17.04 -21.67
C GLN A 6 -33.11 17.52 -20.76
N GLU A 7 -33.27 17.46 -19.41
CA GLU A 7 -32.21 17.76 -18.46
C GLU A 7 -31.09 16.71 -18.53
N LEU A 8 -31.42 15.41 -18.51
CA LEU A 8 -30.42 14.33 -18.61
C LEU A 8 -29.66 14.43 -19.97
N ALA A 9 -30.36 14.61 -21.06
CA ALA A 9 -29.71 14.75 -22.38
C ALA A 9 -28.83 16.01 -22.48
N SER A 10 -29.17 17.09 -21.79
CA SER A 10 -28.36 18.31 -21.74
C SER A 10 -27.10 18.10 -20.89
N ALA A 11 -27.23 17.47 -19.71
CA ALA A 11 -26.11 17.13 -18.84
C ALA A 11 -25.14 16.18 -19.56
N LEU A 12 -25.62 15.13 -20.18
CA LEU A 12 -24.79 14.19 -20.96
C LEU A 12 -24.03 14.87 -22.09
N ARG A 13 -24.64 15.81 -22.82
CA ARG A 13 -23.95 16.58 -23.86
C ARG A 13 -22.85 17.47 -23.28
N MET A 14 -23.09 18.07 -22.12
CA MET A 14 -22.10 18.91 -21.43
C MET A 14 -20.89 18.12 -20.98
N PHE A 15 -21.11 16.94 -20.43
CA PHE A 15 -20.06 16.12 -19.81
C PHE A 15 -19.52 15.01 -20.71
N SER A 16 -20.05 14.77 -21.93
CA SER A 16 -19.64 13.68 -22.80
C SER A 16 -18.14 13.64 -23.02
N ARG A 17 -17.53 14.79 -23.36
CA ARG A 17 -16.08 14.87 -23.58
C ARG A 17 -15.27 14.55 -22.31
N PHE A 18 -15.79 14.89 -21.14
CA PHE A 18 -15.16 14.54 -19.87
C PHE A 18 -15.26 13.02 -19.60
N PHE A 19 -16.41 12.42 -19.86
CA PHE A 19 -16.62 10.99 -19.72
C PHE A 19 -15.74 10.16 -20.67
N ASP A 20 -15.49 10.64 -21.88
CA ASP A 20 -14.60 9.99 -22.85
C ASP A 20 -13.11 10.07 -22.40
N LEU A 21 -12.72 11.06 -21.58
CA LEU A 21 -11.37 11.22 -21.05
C LEU A 21 -11.07 10.37 -19.81
N ILE A 22 -12.10 9.78 -19.19
CA ILE A 22 -11.92 9.00 -17.94
C ILE A 22 -11.19 7.67 -18.19
N HIS A 23 -11.17 7.15 -19.42
CA HIS A 23 -10.56 5.86 -19.77
C HIS A 23 -11.01 4.70 -18.86
N GLN A 24 -12.26 4.74 -18.44
CA GLN A 24 -12.91 3.68 -17.67
C GLN A 24 -14.28 3.40 -18.27
N PRO A 25 -14.76 2.14 -18.24
CA PRO A 25 -16.12 1.81 -18.64
C PRO A 25 -17.14 2.68 -17.93
N LEU A 26 -17.94 3.40 -18.69
CA LEU A 26 -18.98 4.28 -18.18
C LEU A 26 -20.24 4.14 -19.02
N ALA A 27 -21.36 3.94 -18.35
CA ALA A 27 -22.67 3.83 -19.00
C ALA A 27 -23.73 4.59 -18.21
N VAL A 28 -24.74 5.12 -18.91
CA VAL A 28 -25.90 5.76 -18.31
C VAL A 28 -27.17 5.21 -18.93
N ILE A 29 -28.12 4.81 -18.08
CA ILE A 29 -29.47 4.44 -18.51
C ILE A 29 -30.49 5.49 -18.09
N ASN A 30 -31.57 5.65 -18.87
CA ASN A 30 -32.68 6.51 -18.52
C ASN A 30 -33.68 5.81 -17.54
N GLU A 31 -34.77 6.49 -17.22
CA GLU A 31 -35.85 5.97 -16.34
C GLU A 31 -36.52 4.69 -16.87
N ARG A 32 -36.34 4.37 -18.16
CA ARG A 32 -36.87 3.16 -18.82
C ARG A 32 -35.87 2.01 -18.86
N GLY A 33 -34.65 2.20 -18.33
CA GLY A 33 -33.57 1.22 -18.43
C GLY A 33 -32.90 1.15 -19.80
N GLU A 34 -33.09 2.18 -20.67
CA GLU A 34 -32.46 2.27 -21.98
C GLU A 34 -31.16 3.04 -21.93
N TYR A 35 -30.11 2.57 -22.60
CA TYR A 35 -28.81 3.25 -22.66
C TYR A 35 -28.92 4.60 -23.37
N VAL A 36 -28.55 5.68 -22.66
CA VAL A 36 -28.49 7.05 -23.18
C VAL A 36 -27.08 7.57 -23.30
N TYR A 37 -26.11 6.86 -22.67
CA TYR A 37 -24.69 7.04 -22.84
C TYR A 37 -23.95 5.70 -22.61
N TYR A 38 -22.95 5.45 -23.46
CA TYR A 38 -22.17 4.24 -23.43
C TYR A 38 -20.82 4.55 -24.11
N ASN A 39 -19.69 4.55 -23.38
CA ASN A 39 -18.40 4.95 -23.93
C ASN A 39 -17.66 3.80 -24.64
N GLN A 40 -16.55 4.12 -25.28
CA GLN A 40 -15.74 3.15 -26.02
C GLN A 40 -15.15 2.08 -25.08
N GLU A 41 -14.74 2.45 -23.88
CA GLU A 41 -14.22 1.53 -22.88
C GLU A 41 -15.26 0.48 -22.45
N SER A 42 -16.53 0.88 -22.33
CA SER A 42 -17.63 -0.07 -22.10
C SER A 42 -17.82 -0.99 -23.32
N ALA A 43 -17.79 -0.43 -24.54
CA ALA A 43 -17.91 -1.21 -25.76
C ALA A 43 -16.81 -2.26 -25.91
N ASP A 44 -15.57 -1.90 -25.63
CA ASP A 44 -14.41 -2.77 -25.69
C ASP A 44 -14.47 -3.88 -24.64
N LEU A 45 -14.87 -3.53 -23.40
CA LEU A 45 -15.02 -4.46 -22.28
C LEU A 45 -16.13 -5.49 -22.56
N ASP A 46 -17.28 -5.01 -22.98
CA ASP A 46 -18.48 -5.84 -23.17
C ASP A 46 -18.49 -6.58 -24.51
N GLY A 47 -17.67 -6.13 -25.46
CA GLY A 47 -17.62 -6.70 -26.81
C GLY A 47 -18.86 -6.38 -27.65
N TYR A 48 -19.60 -5.32 -27.30
CA TYR A 48 -20.72 -4.77 -28.04
C TYR A 48 -20.35 -3.42 -28.66
N SER A 49 -20.86 -3.10 -29.86
CA SER A 49 -20.67 -1.75 -30.39
C SER A 49 -21.58 -0.73 -29.67
N ILE A 50 -21.15 0.52 -29.65
CA ILE A 50 -21.94 1.62 -29.08
C ILE A 50 -23.31 1.69 -29.72
N GLU A 51 -23.40 1.54 -31.06
CA GLU A 51 -24.66 1.59 -31.81
C GLU A 51 -25.61 0.45 -31.43
N ARG A 52 -25.06 -0.69 -30.98
CA ARG A 52 -25.88 -1.81 -30.54
C ARG A 52 -26.46 -1.56 -29.14
N ALA A 53 -25.80 -0.83 -28.28
CA ALA A 53 -26.26 -0.54 -26.93
C ALA A 53 -27.19 0.68 -26.88
N MET A 54 -26.84 1.75 -27.56
CA MET A 54 -27.57 3.02 -27.53
C MET A 54 -29.04 2.90 -27.90
N GLY A 55 -29.89 3.48 -27.04
CA GLY A 55 -31.35 3.52 -27.20
C GLY A 55 -32.04 2.18 -26.94
N LYS A 56 -31.35 1.13 -26.53
CA LYS A 56 -31.96 -0.17 -26.21
C LYS A 56 -32.00 -0.37 -24.70
N HIS A 57 -33.00 -1.14 -24.29
CA HIS A 57 -33.08 -1.57 -22.89
C HIS A 57 -31.89 -2.49 -22.54
N MET A 58 -31.34 -2.34 -21.35
CA MET A 58 -30.11 -3.05 -20.97
C MET A 58 -30.26 -4.60 -21.01
N LEU A 59 -31.45 -5.14 -20.73
CA LEU A 59 -31.69 -6.58 -20.82
C LEU A 59 -31.75 -7.10 -22.27
N ASP A 60 -32.03 -6.21 -23.26
CA ASP A 60 -31.97 -6.57 -24.70
C ASP A 60 -30.51 -6.61 -25.17
N VAL A 61 -29.65 -5.79 -24.56
CA VAL A 61 -28.19 -5.82 -24.80
C VAL A 61 -27.53 -7.02 -24.18
N TYR A 62 -27.98 -7.42 -22.95
CA TYR A 62 -27.47 -8.56 -22.22
C TYR A 62 -28.55 -9.62 -21.97
N PRO A 63 -28.94 -10.41 -22.97
CA PRO A 63 -30.09 -11.35 -22.88
C PRO A 63 -29.89 -12.50 -21.86
N GLY A 64 -28.67 -12.72 -21.42
CA GLY A 64 -28.36 -13.71 -20.35
C GLY A 64 -28.44 -13.15 -18.93
N MET A 65 -28.62 -11.84 -18.77
CA MET A 65 -28.67 -11.17 -17.45
C MET A 65 -30.11 -11.12 -16.95
N LYS A 66 -30.31 -11.53 -15.70
CA LYS A 66 -31.60 -11.35 -15.01
C LYS A 66 -31.67 -9.94 -14.42
N GLU A 67 -32.86 -9.37 -14.38
CA GLU A 67 -33.07 -8.03 -13.81
C GLU A 67 -32.55 -7.91 -12.37
N THR A 68 -32.69 -8.96 -11.57
CA THR A 68 -32.20 -9.03 -10.19
C THR A 68 -30.69 -9.04 -10.06
N GLN A 69 -29.96 -9.26 -11.15
CA GLN A 69 -28.50 -9.31 -11.20
C GLN A 69 -27.89 -7.97 -11.65
N SER A 70 -28.71 -7.05 -12.16
CA SER A 70 -28.26 -5.72 -12.60
C SER A 70 -28.32 -4.73 -11.47
N THR A 71 -27.18 -4.17 -11.07
CA THR A 71 -27.09 -3.06 -10.12
C THR A 71 -27.73 -1.79 -10.66
N MET A 72 -27.60 -1.53 -11.98
CA MET A 72 -28.24 -0.39 -12.63
C MET A 72 -29.77 -0.45 -12.54
N LEU A 73 -30.38 -1.59 -12.87
CA LEU A 73 -31.84 -1.75 -12.76
C LEU A 73 -32.31 -1.79 -11.31
N SER A 74 -31.50 -2.37 -10.42
CA SER A 74 -31.79 -2.35 -8.99
C SER A 74 -31.71 -0.91 -8.42
N SER A 75 -30.71 -0.13 -8.82
CA SER A 75 -30.58 1.28 -8.46
C SER A 75 -31.75 2.11 -9.02
N LEU A 76 -32.13 1.87 -10.28
CA LEU A 76 -33.26 2.54 -10.91
C LEU A 76 -34.59 2.30 -10.17
N LYS A 77 -34.83 1.07 -9.69
CA LYS A 77 -36.06 0.71 -8.98
C LYS A 77 -36.10 1.13 -7.53
N LYS A 78 -34.96 1.07 -6.83
CA LYS A 78 -34.90 1.21 -5.37
C LYS A 78 -34.23 2.51 -4.91
N GLY A 79 -33.60 3.27 -5.80
CA GLY A 79 -32.82 4.45 -5.47
C GLY A 79 -31.56 4.15 -4.64
N VAL A 80 -31.04 2.92 -4.68
CA VAL A 80 -29.88 2.49 -3.89
C VAL A 80 -28.60 2.71 -4.65
N GLU A 81 -27.57 3.21 -3.98
CA GLU A 81 -26.22 3.32 -4.51
C GLU A 81 -25.42 2.05 -4.25
N TYR A 82 -24.59 1.66 -5.21
CA TYR A 82 -23.62 0.58 -5.09
C TYR A 82 -22.21 1.17 -5.26
N ILE A 83 -21.45 1.28 -4.18
CA ILE A 83 -20.09 1.88 -4.21
C ILE A 83 -19.06 0.77 -4.18
N GLY A 84 -18.18 0.74 -5.21
CA GLY A 84 -17.11 -0.25 -5.31
C GLY A 84 -17.62 -1.69 -5.36
N HIS A 85 -18.85 -1.89 -5.86
CA HIS A 85 -19.46 -3.21 -5.96
C HIS A 85 -18.69 -4.07 -6.95
N TYR A 86 -18.43 -5.32 -6.59
CA TYR A 86 -17.72 -6.27 -7.42
C TYR A 86 -18.69 -7.29 -7.98
N GLN A 87 -18.65 -7.47 -9.31
CA GLN A 87 -19.43 -8.50 -9.99
C GLN A 87 -18.62 -9.13 -11.12
N ILE A 88 -18.97 -10.37 -11.45
CA ILE A 88 -18.46 -11.03 -12.64
C ILE A 88 -19.64 -11.28 -13.57
N TYR A 89 -19.48 -10.91 -14.84
CA TYR A 89 -20.46 -11.17 -15.88
C TYR A 89 -19.77 -11.69 -17.15
N TYR A 90 -20.53 -12.25 -18.07
CA TYR A 90 -20.02 -12.71 -19.36
C TYR A 90 -20.29 -11.66 -20.43
N ASN A 91 -19.23 -11.24 -21.12
CA ASN A 91 -19.35 -10.33 -22.26
C ASN A 91 -19.89 -11.02 -23.52
N ALA A 92 -20.08 -10.27 -24.60
CA ALA A 92 -20.58 -10.81 -25.86
C ALA A 92 -19.72 -11.92 -26.49
N ARG A 93 -18.45 -11.98 -26.09
CA ARG A 93 -17.48 -13.00 -26.55
C ARG A 93 -17.49 -14.25 -25.67
N GLY A 94 -18.38 -14.31 -24.68
CA GLY A 94 -18.44 -15.41 -23.69
C GLY A 94 -17.29 -15.43 -22.69
N GLN A 95 -16.54 -14.34 -22.58
CA GLN A 95 -15.44 -14.20 -21.64
C GLN A 95 -15.96 -13.66 -20.31
N ALA A 96 -15.49 -14.24 -19.20
CA ALA A 96 -15.77 -13.71 -17.86
C ALA A 96 -15.02 -12.39 -17.68
N VAL A 97 -15.73 -11.36 -17.28
CA VAL A 97 -15.22 -10.04 -16.95
C VAL A 97 -15.36 -9.81 -15.46
N ASP A 98 -14.24 -9.67 -14.79
CA ASP A 98 -14.17 -9.24 -13.39
C ASP A 98 -14.33 -7.71 -13.35
N TYR A 99 -15.45 -7.23 -12.84
CA TYR A 99 -15.81 -5.83 -12.91
C TYR A 99 -16.09 -5.24 -11.53
N GLN A 100 -15.33 -4.23 -11.17
CA GLN A 100 -15.57 -3.44 -9.97
C GLN A 100 -16.15 -2.10 -10.38
N HIS A 101 -17.34 -1.75 -9.88
CA HIS A 101 -18.04 -0.55 -10.32
C HIS A 101 -18.77 0.18 -9.19
N THR A 102 -19.07 1.44 -9.44
CA THR A 102 -19.98 2.27 -8.65
C THR A 102 -21.18 2.59 -9.53
N THR A 103 -22.38 2.33 -8.99
CA THR A 103 -23.65 2.61 -9.65
C THR A 103 -24.44 3.57 -8.76
N ALA A 104 -24.88 4.68 -9.32
CA ALA A 104 -25.63 5.70 -8.59
C ALA A 104 -26.85 6.22 -9.37
N PRO A 105 -27.98 6.50 -8.70
CA PRO A 105 -29.12 7.13 -9.33
C PRO A 105 -28.83 8.61 -9.65
N LEU A 106 -29.39 9.08 -10.77
CA LEU A 106 -29.32 10.46 -11.19
C LEU A 106 -30.68 11.13 -10.98
N TYR A 107 -30.68 12.32 -10.40
CA TYR A 107 -31.87 13.09 -10.09
C TYR A 107 -31.90 14.41 -10.85
N ALA A 108 -33.08 14.81 -11.31
CA ALA A 108 -33.31 16.13 -11.88
C ALA A 108 -33.38 17.21 -10.79
N SER A 109 -33.42 18.47 -11.20
CA SER A 109 -33.51 19.63 -10.29
C SER A 109 -34.79 19.64 -9.43
N ASP A 110 -35.84 18.95 -9.87
CA ASP A 110 -37.10 18.78 -9.13
C ASP A 110 -37.09 17.59 -8.14
N GLY A 111 -35.98 16.84 -8.06
CA GLY A 111 -35.81 15.65 -7.22
C GLY A 111 -36.34 14.35 -7.84
N GLY A 112 -36.86 14.38 -9.06
CA GLY A 112 -37.29 13.19 -9.81
C GLY A 112 -36.08 12.40 -10.31
N MET A 113 -36.14 11.06 -10.22
CA MET A 113 -35.10 10.20 -10.79
C MET A 113 -35.16 10.25 -12.33
N VAL A 114 -34.03 10.53 -12.96
CA VAL A 114 -33.92 10.66 -14.44
C VAL A 114 -33.13 9.53 -15.09
N GLY A 115 -32.43 8.75 -14.29
CA GLY A 115 -31.59 7.65 -14.77
C GLY A 115 -30.64 7.12 -13.75
N VAL A 116 -29.69 6.30 -14.20
CA VAL A 116 -28.64 5.72 -13.39
C VAL A 116 -27.32 5.77 -14.15
N ILE A 117 -26.26 6.16 -13.48
CA ILE A 117 -24.88 6.12 -13.97
C ILE A 117 -24.13 4.95 -13.36
N GLU A 118 -23.30 4.29 -14.15
CA GLU A 118 -22.35 3.29 -13.72
C GLU A 118 -20.97 3.57 -14.27
N ILE A 119 -19.96 3.56 -13.42
CA ILE A 119 -18.54 3.66 -13.76
C ILE A 119 -17.78 2.54 -13.10
N GLY A 120 -16.85 1.90 -13.79
CA GLY A 120 -16.11 0.80 -13.21
C GLY A 120 -14.76 0.51 -13.83
N ARG A 121 -14.15 -0.59 -13.39
CA ARG A 121 -12.82 -1.05 -13.82
C ARG A 121 -12.85 -2.54 -14.12
N ASN A 122 -12.14 -2.92 -15.19
CA ASN A 122 -11.88 -4.33 -15.48
C ASN A 122 -10.75 -4.86 -14.56
N MET A 123 -11.07 -5.81 -13.70
CA MET A 123 -10.14 -6.45 -12.78
C MET A 123 -9.62 -7.81 -13.28
N SER A 124 -10.02 -8.28 -14.45
CA SER A 124 -9.67 -9.61 -15.00
C SER A 124 -8.17 -9.79 -15.18
N GLY A 125 -7.44 -8.73 -15.54
CA GLY A 125 -5.98 -8.75 -15.66
C GLY A 125 -5.28 -8.94 -14.32
N VAL A 126 -5.78 -8.30 -13.28
CA VAL A 126 -5.23 -8.40 -11.91
C VAL A 126 -5.37 -9.82 -11.39
N ARG A 127 -6.52 -10.44 -11.60
CA ARG A 127 -6.77 -11.84 -11.20
C ARG A 127 -5.85 -12.82 -11.92
N ARG A 128 -5.69 -12.70 -13.23
CA ARG A 128 -4.80 -13.58 -14.01
C ARG A 128 -3.34 -13.46 -13.55
N LEU A 129 -2.89 -12.23 -13.27
CA LEU A 129 -1.54 -12.01 -12.71
C LEU A 129 -1.39 -12.65 -11.32
N GLN A 130 -2.42 -12.64 -10.50
CA GLN A 130 -2.40 -13.29 -9.19
C GLN A 130 -2.33 -14.82 -9.28
N GLU A 131 -3.11 -15.42 -10.17
CA GLU A 131 -3.04 -16.87 -10.44
C GLU A 131 -1.65 -17.27 -10.98
N GLN A 132 -1.06 -16.46 -11.87
CA GLN A 132 0.30 -16.64 -12.35
C GLN A 132 1.36 -16.49 -11.23
N VAL A 133 1.18 -15.53 -10.32
CA VAL A 133 2.07 -15.37 -9.14
C VAL A 133 1.99 -16.59 -8.22
N VAL A 134 0.81 -17.19 -8.03
CA VAL A 134 0.67 -18.45 -7.26
C VAL A 134 1.41 -19.59 -7.95
N GLU A 135 1.21 -19.75 -9.25
CA GLU A 135 1.86 -20.79 -10.05
C GLU A 135 3.38 -20.59 -10.10
N LEU A 136 3.85 -19.37 -10.34
CA LEU A 136 5.26 -19.01 -10.29
C LEU A 136 5.85 -19.20 -8.90
N ASN A 137 5.14 -18.84 -7.83
CA ASN A 137 5.58 -19.10 -6.47
C ASN A 137 5.70 -20.61 -6.22
N GLN A 138 4.74 -21.43 -6.66
CA GLN A 138 4.84 -22.89 -6.54
C GLN A 138 6.06 -23.42 -7.31
N LEU A 139 6.33 -22.94 -8.51
CA LEU A 139 7.49 -23.33 -9.32
C LEU A 139 8.81 -22.85 -8.69
N LEU A 140 8.89 -21.60 -8.24
CA LEU A 140 10.07 -21.04 -7.57
C LEU A 140 10.40 -21.75 -6.26
N TYR A 141 9.38 -22.28 -5.55
CA TYR A 141 9.57 -23.01 -4.31
C TYR A 141 9.92 -24.48 -4.51
N ALA A 142 9.57 -25.06 -5.68
CA ALA A 142 9.99 -26.41 -6.04
C ALA A 142 11.48 -26.48 -6.42
N ASP A 143 12.06 -25.37 -6.95
CA ASP A 143 13.39 -25.36 -7.56
C ASP A 143 14.50 -24.67 -6.72
N HIS A 144 14.17 -24.00 -5.62
CA HIS A 144 15.15 -23.22 -4.82
C HIS A 144 15.47 -23.84 -3.46
N HIS A 145 16.04 -25.02 -3.46
CA HIS A 145 16.62 -25.60 -2.22
C HIS A 145 17.96 -24.97 -1.80
N GLU A 146 18.59 -24.10 -2.59
CA GLU A 146 19.90 -23.57 -2.23
C GLU A 146 20.14 -22.14 -2.72
N LYS A 147 20.44 -21.23 -1.82
CA LYS A 147 21.39 -20.09 -1.88
C LYS A 147 20.94 -18.66 -1.54
N HIS A 148 19.64 -18.27 -1.55
CA HIS A 148 19.39 -16.81 -1.42
C HIS A 148 18.50 -16.33 -0.28
N HIS A 149 18.25 -17.15 0.77
CA HIS A 149 17.38 -16.76 1.89
C HIS A 149 18.07 -16.72 3.26
N ALA A 150 19.40 -16.56 3.29
CA ALA A 150 20.12 -16.42 4.55
C ALA A 150 19.76 -15.07 5.22
N ILE A 151 19.35 -15.10 6.47
CA ILE A 151 19.22 -13.90 7.29
C ILE A 151 20.63 -13.47 7.68
N ILE A 152 21.07 -12.34 7.16
CA ILE A 152 22.40 -11.79 7.38
C ILE A 152 22.33 -10.83 8.57
N THR A 153 23.01 -11.16 9.65
CA THR A 153 23.02 -10.36 10.89
C THR A 153 24.16 -10.76 11.82
N GLU A 154 24.69 -9.80 12.53
CA GLU A 154 25.57 -9.98 13.69
C GLU A 154 24.89 -9.48 14.98
N ASN A 155 23.70 -8.88 14.86
CA ASN A 155 22.96 -8.34 16.00
C ASN A 155 22.50 -9.46 16.95
N PRO A 156 22.77 -9.38 18.25
CA PRO A 156 22.42 -10.42 19.23
C PRO A 156 20.92 -10.69 19.35
N GLU A 157 20.07 -9.65 19.24
CA GLU A 157 18.61 -9.79 19.28
C GLU A 157 18.09 -10.54 18.06
N MET A 158 18.61 -10.23 16.86
CA MET A 158 18.28 -10.93 15.62
C MET A 158 18.73 -12.40 15.68
N LEU A 159 19.93 -12.68 16.17
CA LEU A 159 20.42 -14.06 16.38
C LEU A 159 19.53 -14.83 17.38
N SER A 160 19.09 -14.19 18.45
CA SER A 160 18.12 -14.76 19.39
C SER A 160 16.77 -15.03 18.71
N ASN A 161 16.29 -14.11 17.87
CA ASN A 161 15.05 -14.29 17.10
C ASN A 161 15.17 -15.44 16.08
N ILE A 162 16.33 -15.63 15.43
CA ILE A 162 16.60 -16.78 14.55
C ILE A 162 16.52 -18.08 15.35
N ALA A 163 17.18 -18.15 16.50
CA ALA A 163 17.15 -19.33 17.35
C ALA A 163 15.71 -19.63 17.87
N LYS A 164 14.95 -18.61 18.20
CA LYS A 164 13.54 -18.70 18.60
C LYS A 164 12.68 -19.19 17.44
N ALA A 165 12.87 -18.65 16.23
CA ALA A 165 12.17 -19.07 15.03
C ALA A 165 12.38 -20.56 14.71
N LYS A 166 13.63 -21.04 14.79
CA LYS A 166 13.97 -22.47 14.62
C LYS A 166 13.29 -23.36 15.65
N ARG A 167 13.21 -22.91 16.91
CA ARG A 167 12.46 -23.66 17.97
C ARG A 167 10.96 -23.69 17.69
N LEU A 168 10.36 -22.56 17.29
CA LEU A 168 8.96 -22.49 16.94
C LEU A 168 8.64 -23.33 15.69
N ALA A 169 9.59 -23.44 14.77
CA ALA A 169 9.45 -24.25 13.54
C ALA A 169 9.18 -25.73 13.83
N ALA A 170 9.72 -26.30 14.91
CA ALA A 170 9.54 -27.70 15.29
C ALA A 170 8.09 -28.05 15.67
N SER A 171 7.27 -27.05 15.99
CA SER A 171 5.84 -27.20 16.35
C SER A 171 4.93 -26.79 15.20
N ASN A 172 3.64 -27.17 15.26
CA ASN A 172 2.61 -26.74 14.30
C ASN A 172 1.80 -25.52 14.79
N ILE A 173 2.24 -24.86 15.86
CA ILE A 173 1.54 -23.66 16.38
C ILE A 173 1.58 -22.51 15.37
N PRO A 174 0.57 -21.65 15.35
CA PRO A 174 0.63 -20.37 14.64
C PRO A 174 1.78 -19.50 15.16
N VAL A 175 2.38 -18.72 14.27
CA VAL A 175 3.45 -17.78 14.63
C VAL A 175 3.10 -16.40 14.09
N THR A 176 3.24 -15.39 14.95
CA THR A 176 3.08 -13.98 14.58
C THR A 176 4.43 -13.28 14.58
N ILE A 177 4.75 -12.59 13.50
CA ILE A 177 5.98 -11.81 13.32
C ILE A 177 5.61 -10.33 13.29
N VAL A 178 6.11 -9.56 14.24
CA VAL A 178 5.87 -8.11 14.34
C VAL A 178 7.17 -7.37 14.02
N GLY A 179 7.09 -6.33 13.22
CA GLY A 179 8.24 -5.48 12.89
C GLY A 179 7.91 -4.53 11.77
N GLU A 180 8.56 -3.39 11.71
CA GLU A 180 8.34 -2.37 10.70
C GLU A 180 8.47 -2.94 9.26
N THR A 181 7.93 -2.21 8.28
CA THR A 181 8.08 -2.58 6.87
C THR A 181 9.56 -2.64 6.49
N GLY A 182 9.95 -3.68 5.74
CA GLY A 182 11.34 -3.84 5.29
C GLY A 182 12.32 -4.43 6.33
N THR A 183 11.88 -4.90 7.51
CA THR A 183 12.74 -5.54 8.53
C THR A 183 13.14 -6.98 8.23
N GLY A 184 12.50 -7.64 7.23
CA GLY A 184 12.79 -9.02 6.84
C GLY A 184 11.79 -10.04 7.36
N LYS A 185 10.54 -9.66 7.70
CA LYS A 185 9.50 -10.58 8.21
C LYS A 185 9.26 -11.79 7.30
N GLU A 186 9.31 -11.60 6.00
CA GLU A 186 9.17 -12.69 5.04
C GLU A 186 10.30 -13.72 5.15
N LEU A 187 11.56 -13.29 5.33
CA LEU A 187 12.69 -14.20 5.52
C LEU A 187 12.52 -15.07 6.76
N PHE A 188 11.97 -14.53 7.84
CA PHE A 188 11.66 -15.29 9.05
C PHE A 188 10.50 -16.28 8.82
N SER A 189 9.49 -15.92 8.06
CA SER A 189 8.39 -16.84 7.72
C SER A 189 8.91 -18.04 6.91
N ARG A 190 9.81 -17.81 5.96
CA ARG A 190 10.49 -18.84 5.17
C ARG A 190 11.40 -19.71 6.04
N LEU A 191 12.18 -19.10 6.94
CA LEU A 191 13.02 -19.84 7.90
C LEU A 191 12.18 -20.78 8.76
N ILE A 192 11.02 -20.31 9.27
CA ILE A 192 10.10 -21.13 10.06
C ILE A 192 9.57 -22.30 9.23
N HIS A 193 9.21 -22.09 7.97
CA HIS A 193 8.75 -23.15 7.09
C HIS A 193 9.86 -24.16 6.79
N GLN A 194 11.03 -23.70 6.35
CA GLN A 194 12.18 -24.54 6.00
C GLN A 194 12.70 -25.39 7.16
N CYS A 195 12.67 -24.88 8.39
CA CYS A 195 13.07 -25.60 9.60
C CYS A 195 11.94 -26.47 10.19
N SER A 196 10.77 -26.54 9.56
CA SER A 196 9.61 -27.29 10.06
C SER A 196 9.51 -28.69 9.45
N LYS A 197 8.62 -29.52 10.01
CA LYS A 197 8.24 -30.81 9.42
C LYS A 197 7.52 -30.68 8.07
N ARG A 198 7.18 -29.45 7.68
CA ARG A 198 6.47 -29.12 6.43
C ARG A 198 7.40 -28.50 5.38
N ALA A 199 8.72 -28.58 5.55
CA ALA A 199 9.71 -27.95 4.65
C ALA A 199 9.55 -28.35 3.18
N ASN A 200 9.13 -29.61 2.91
CA ASN A 200 8.88 -30.12 1.55
C ASN A 200 7.40 -30.04 1.14
N LYS A 201 6.60 -29.24 1.82
CA LYS A 201 5.17 -29.03 1.53
C LYS A 201 4.96 -27.61 0.98
N PRO A 202 3.80 -27.28 0.42
CA PRO A 202 3.54 -25.97 -0.13
C PRO A 202 3.78 -24.85 0.90
N PHE A 203 4.46 -23.78 0.46
CA PHE A 203 4.51 -22.50 1.16
C PHE A 203 3.81 -21.45 0.29
N ILE A 204 2.68 -20.96 0.76
CA ILE A 204 1.91 -19.95 0.04
C ILE A 204 1.96 -18.65 0.82
N ALA A 205 2.29 -17.56 0.14
CA ALA A 205 2.31 -16.23 0.72
C ALA A 205 1.16 -15.38 0.17
N LEU A 206 0.46 -14.71 1.07
CA LEU A 206 -0.60 -13.74 0.74
C LEU A 206 -0.26 -12.40 1.40
N ASN A 207 -0.04 -11.37 0.59
CA ASN A 207 0.02 -10.01 1.11
C ASN A 207 -1.39 -9.43 1.15
N CYS A 208 -1.94 -9.22 2.36
CA CYS A 208 -3.28 -8.69 2.56
C CYS A 208 -3.41 -7.21 2.16
N GLY A 209 -2.32 -6.46 2.14
CA GLY A 209 -2.32 -5.06 1.71
C GLY A 209 -2.29 -4.87 0.18
N ALA A 210 -1.84 -5.90 -0.56
CA ALA A 210 -1.73 -5.82 -2.02
C ALA A 210 -3.04 -6.13 -2.75
N LEU A 211 -4.05 -6.68 -2.06
CA LEU A 211 -5.32 -7.07 -2.66
C LEU A 211 -6.47 -6.14 -2.25
N PRO A 212 -7.39 -5.82 -3.16
CA PRO A 212 -8.67 -5.24 -2.79
C PRO A 212 -9.41 -6.14 -1.77
N PRO A 213 -10.11 -5.56 -0.78
CA PRO A 213 -10.85 -6.32 0.25
C PRO A 213 -11.77 -7.41 -0.30
N THR A 214 -12.42 -7.13 -1.42
CA THR A 214 -13.34 -8.05 -2.10
C THR A 214 -12.65 -9.28 -2.70
N LEU A 215 -11.37 -9.18 -3.04
CA LEU A 215 -10.59 -10.29 -3.60
C LEU A 215 -9.91 -11.15 -2.54
N ILE A 216 -9.66 -10.61 -1.34
CA ILE A 216 -9.02 -11.38 -0.26
C ILE A 216 -9.85 -12.62 0.07
N GLU A 217 -11.17 -12.51 0.11
CA GLU A 217 -12.05 -13.61 0.45
C GLU A 217 -11.99 -14.74 -0.58
N SER A 218 -12.17 -14.42 -1.86
CA SER A 218 -12.12 -15.39 -2.94
C SER A 218 -10.75 -16.05 -3.08
N THR A 219 -9.68 -15.27 -2.88
CA THR A 219 -8.30 -15.77 -2.92
C THR A 219 -8.01 -16.73 -1.76
N LEU A 220 -8.48 -16.39 -0.55
CA LEU A 220 -8.18 -17.18 0.64
C LEU A 220 -9.03 -18.45 0.72
N PHE A 221 -10.34 -18.34 0.48
CA PHE A 221 -11.31 -19.44 0.66
C PHE A 221 -11.71 -20.15 -0.62
N GLY A 222 -11.44 -19.55 -1.80
CA GLY A 222 -11.88 -20.07 -3.09
C GLY A 222 -13.37 -19.76 -3.39
N THR A 223 -13.82 -20.15 -4.56
CA THR A 223 -15.19 -19.89 -5.04
C THR A 223 -15.82 -21.16 -5.63
N VAL A 224 -17.13 -21.23 -5.63
CA VAL A 224 -17.89 -22.19 -6.44
C VAL A 224 -18.65 -21.42 -7.53
N ARG A 225 -18.98 -22.14 -8.60
CA ARG A 225 -19.78 -21.58 -9.70
C ARG A 225 -21.11 -21.05 -9.15
N GLY A 226 -21.39 -19.77 -9.42
CA GLY A 226 -22.63 -19.11 -8.96
C GLY A 226 -22.52 -18.47 -7.56
N ALA A 227 -21.36 -18.45 -6.94
CA ALA A 227 -21.12 -17.73 -5.68
C ALA A 227 -21.49 -16.23 -5.80
N TYR A 228 -21.21 -15.68 -6.94
CA TYR A 228 -21.64 -14.38 -7.44
C TYR A 228 -21.75 -14.49 -8.98
N THR A 229 -22.29 -13.48 -9.63
CA THR A 229 -22.51 -13.49 -11.08
C THR A 229 -21.18 -13.75 -11.82
N GLY A 230 -21.06 -14.89 -12.50
CA GLY A 230 -19.86 -15.29 -13.24
C GLY A 230 -18.75 -15.97 -12.42
N ALA A 231 -18.98 -16.27 -11.13
CA ALA A 231 -18.03 -17.05 -10.35
C ALA A 231 -17.85 -18.45 -10.96
N GLU A 232 -16.60 -18.85 -11.18
CA GLU A 232 -16.19 -20.20 -11.52
C GLU A 232 -15.67 -20.95 -10.29
N ASN A 233 -15.53 -22.26 -10.43
CA ASN A 233 -14.90 -23.05 -9.39
C ASN A 233 -13.41 -22.73 -9.34
N SER A 234 -12.95 -22.15 -8.23
CA SER A 234 -11.54 -21.85 -7.98
C SER A 234 -11.15 -22.31 -6.58
N GLN A 235 -9.98 -22.93 -6.47
CA GLN A 235 -9.39 -23.29 -5.18
C GLN A 235 -8.84 -22.06 -4.49
N GLY A 236 -9.08 -21.95 -3.17
CA GLY A 236 -8.48 -20.92 -2.35
C GLY A 236 -7.10 -21.31 -1.82
N TYR A 237 -6.38 -20.33 -1.29
CA TYR A 237 -5.04 -20.53 -0.73
C TYR A 237 -5.04 -21.51 0.46
N LEU A 238 -6.14 -21.59 1.21
CA LEU A 238 -6.28 -22.60 2.27
C LEU A 238 -6.31 -24.03 1.72
N GLU A 239 -6.86 -24.23 0.52
CA GLU A 239 -6.82 -25.55 -0.14
C GLU A 239 -5.43 -25.84 -0.71
N LEU A 240 -4.85 -24.86 -1.41
CA LEU A 240 -3.55 -25.00 -2.04
C LEU A 240 -2.40 -25.18 -1.02
N ALA A 241 -2.54 -24.58 0.16
CA ALA A 241 -1.58 -24.71 1.25
C ALA A 241 -1.78 -25.98 2.11
N ASN A 242 -2.71 -26.87 1.74
CA ASN A 242 -3.01 -28.05 2.55
C ASN A 242 -1.78 -28.94 2.79
N GLY A 243 -1.55 -29.32 4.04
CA GLY A 243 -0.35 -30.01 4.51
C GLY A 243 0.88 -29.11 4.68
N GLY A 244 0.83 -27.86 4.20
CA GLY A 244 1.91 -26.89 4.14
C GLY A 244 1.78 -25.71 5.11
N THR A 245 2.23 -24.54 4.66
CA THR A 245 2.24 -23.29 5.43
C THR A 245 1.63 -22.16 4.59
N LEU A 246 0.73 -21.38 5.19
CA LEU A 246 0.22 -20.14 4.62
C LEU A 246 0.81 -18.97 5.40
N PHE A 247 1.51 -18.09 4.70
CA PHE A 247 2.04 -16.86 5.23
C PHE A 247 1.11 -15.70 4.88
N LEU A 248 0.61 -15.00 5.90
CA LEU A 248 -0.25 -13.83 5.79
C LEU A 248 0.56 -12.58 6.12
N ASP A 249 1.05 -11.88 5.10
CA ASP A 249 1.74 -10.61 5.31
C ASP A 249 0.75 -9.46 5.42
N GLU A 250 1.12 -8.44 6.20
CA GLU A 250 0.28 -7.27 6.48
C GLU A 250 -1.14 -7.66 6.94
N LEU A 251 -1.25 -8.59 7.88
CA LEU A 251 -2.55 -9.08 8.40
C LEU A 251 -3.47 -7.94 8.85
N ASN A 252 -2.91 -6.84 9.33
CA ASN A 252 -3.64 -5.64 9.74
C ASN A 252 -4.36 -4.91 8.59
N ALA A 253 -4.09 -5.25 7.34
CA ALA A 253 -4.82 -4.76 6.17
C ALA A 253 -6.03 -5.65 5.82
N MET A 254 -6.15 -6.84 6.44
CA MET A 254 -7.29 -7.74 6.22
C MET A 254 -8.58 -7.16 6.83
N PRO A 255 -9.70 -7.11 6.09
CA PRO A 255 -10.98 -6.64 6.62
C PRO A 255 -11.43 -7.42 7.87
N ILE A 256 -12.06 -6.73 8.82
CA ILE A 256 -12.51 -7.32 10.10
C ILE A 256 -13.44 -8.52 9.89
N GLU A 257 -14.27 -8.49 8.87
CA GLU A 257 -15.16 -9.61 8.52
C GLU A 257 -14.38 -10.85 8.11
N MET A 258 -13.30 -10.66 7.35
CA MET A 258 -12.41 -11.75 6.92
C MET A 258 -11.61 -12.32 8.09
N GLN A 259 -11.21 -11.47 9.02
CA GLN A 259 -10.55 -11.90 10.27
C GLN A 259 -11.44 -12.84 11.07
N SER A 260 -12.77 -12.63 11.07
CA SER A 260 -13.73 -13.52 11.73
C SER A 260 -13.80 -14.92 11.07
N LYS A 261 -13.75 -14.96 9.73
CA LYS A 261 -13.72 -16.22 8.98
C LYS A 261 -12.40 -16.98 9.18
N LEU A 262 -11.28 -16.25 9.18
CA LEU A 262 -9.96 -16.81 9.47
C LEU A 262 -9.90 -17.39 10.89
N LEU A 263 -10.49 -16.72 11.88
CA LEU A 263 -10.56 -17.20 13.27
C LEU A 263 -11.29 -18.56 13.34
N ARG A 264 -12.44 -18.70 12.65
CA ARG A 264 -13.17 -19.97 12.58
C ARG A 264 -12.30 -21.07 11.96
N PHE A 265 -11.62 -20.78 10.85
CA PHE A 265 -10.69 -21.72 10.24
C PHE A 265 -9.56 -22.15 11.21
N LEU A 266 -8.99 -21.22 11.98
CA LEU A 266 -7.96 -21.54 12.97
C LEU A 266 -8.47 -22.45 14.10
N GLN A 267 -9.77 -22.38 14.44
CA GLN A 267 -10.40 -23.21 15.47
C GLN A 267 -10.74 -24.61 14.96
N ASP A 268 -11.41 -24.67 13.81
CA ASP A 268 -12.07 -25.89 13.33
C ASP A 268 -11.32 -26.59 12.20
N LYS A 269 -10.32 -25.91 11.58
CA LYS A 269 -9.61 -26.36 10.37
C LYS A 269 -10.54 -26.62 9.18
N THR A 270 -11.73 -26.04 9.23
CA THR A 270 -12.75 -26.16 8.19
C THR A 270 -13.20 -24.79 7.70
N PHE A 271 -13.62 -24.74 6.46
CA PHE A 271 -14.13 -23.53 5.80
C PHE A 271 -15.06 -23.90 4.65
N TRP A 272 -15.67 -22.90 4.06
CA TRP A 272 -16.52 -23.05 2.86
C TRP A 272 -15.96 -22.13 1.77
N ARG A 273 -16.00 -22.61 0.54
CA ARG A 273 -15.80 -21.69 -0.60
C ARG A 273 -16.94 -20.68 -0.66
N LEU A 274 -16.68 -19.51 -1.20
CA LEU A 274 -17.72 -18.51 -1.42
C LEU A 274 -18.85 -19.12 -2.27
N GLY A 275 -20.10 -18.94 -1.82
CA GLY A 275 -21.29 -19.51 -2.44
C GLY A 275 -21.43 -21.03 -2.31
N GLY A 276 -20.45 -21.70 -1.69
CA GLY A 276 -20.46 -23.16 -1.51
C GLY A 276 -21.21 -23.58 -0.26
N GLN A 277 -21.83 -24.76 -0.33
CA GLN A 277 -22.50 -25.41 0.82
C GLN A 277 -21.66 -26.56 1.39
N GLN A 278 -20.62 -26.98 0.67
CA GLN A 278 -19.74 -28.05 1.10
C GLN A 278 -18.70 -27.51 2.08
N GLN A 279 -18.63 -28.14 3.25
CA GLN A 279 -17.55 -27.88 4.21
C GLN A 279 -16.28 -28.59 3.76
N LEU A 280 -15.20 -27.83 3.67
CA LEU A 280 -13.87 -28.31 3.32
C LEU A 280 -12.99 -28.33 4.56
N HIS A 281 -12.06 -29.29 4.64
CA HIS A 281 -11.06 -29.38 5.69
C HIS A 281 -9.67 -29.16 5.10
N SER A 282 -8.83 -28.39 5.80
CA SER A 282 -7.44 -28.18 5.39
C SER A 282 -6.51 -28.09 6.61
N ASP A 283 -5.44 -28.87 6.58
CA ASP A 283 -4.39 -28.81 7.62
C ASP A 283 -3.29 -27.83 7.20
N VAL A 284 -3.50 -26.56 7.46
CA VAL A 284 -2.55 -25.50 7.14
C VAL A 284 -1.95 -24.91 8.41
N ARG A 285 -0.63 -24.75 8.42
CA ARG A 285 0.07 -23.92 9.43
C ARG A 285 0.01 -22.47 9.03
N ILE A 286 -0.41 -21.60 9.93
CA ILE A 286 -0.46 -20.15 9.69
C ILE A 286 0.76 -19.47 10.30
N VAL A 287 1.42 -18.62 9.50
CA VAL A 287 2.39 -17.63 9.92
C VAL A 287 1.85 -16.27 9.51
N ALA A 288 1.71 -15.34 10.46
CA ALA A 288 1.17 -14.01 10.20
C ALA A 288 2.24 -12.94 10.44
N ALA A 289 2.22 -11.86 9.67
CA ALA A 289 3.08 -10.72 9.89
C ALA A 289 2.29 -9.42 10.01
N MET A 290 2.76 -8.52 10.85
CA MET A 290 2.20 -7.18 11.06
C MET A 290 3.33 -6.15 11.07
N ASN A 291 3.04 -4.96 10.53
CA ASN A 291 3.99 -3.85 10.47
C ASN A 291 3.82 -2.84 11.62
N GLU A 292 2.77 -2.98 12.42
CA GLU A 292 2.46 -2.15 13.58
C GLU A 292 2.29 -3.01 14.84
N ALA A 293 2.43 -2.38 16.01
CA ALA A 293 2.21 -3.05 17.29
C ALA A 293 0.75 -3.55 17.43
N PRO A 294 0.52 -4.83 17.77
CA PRO A 294 -0.82 -5.41 17.85
C PRO A 294 -1.76 -4.69 18.80
N VAL A 295 -1.26 -4.18 19.92
CA VAL A 295 -2.06 -3.42 20.89
C VAL A 295 -2.65 -2.16 20.26
N LYS A 296 -1.86 -1.43 19.47
CA LYS A 296 -2.31 -0.25 18.73
C LYS A 296 -3.38 -0.61 17.69
N LEU A 297 -3.18 -1.70 16.95
CA LEU A 297 -4.13 -2.18 15.95
C LEU A 297 -5.47 -2.59 16.56
N ILE A 298 -5.46 -3.22 17.73
CA ILE A 298 -6.69 -3.60 18.46
C ILE A 298 -7.42 -2.35 18.94
N GLN A 299 -6.70 -1.37 19.51
CA GLN A 299 -7.30 -0.10 19.93
C GLN A 299 -7.91 0.70 18.78
N GLN A 300 -7.37 0.57 17.57
CA GLN A 300 -7.88 1.20 16.35
C GLN A 300 -8.96 0.37 15.63
N GLU A 301 -9.41 -0.73 16.22
CA GLU A 301 -10.39 -1.66 15.62
C GLU A 301 -9.96 -2.24 14.25
N ARG A 302 -8.66 -2.22 13.94
CA ARG A 302 -8.07 -2.80 12.71
C ARG A 302 -7.68 -4.27 12.88
N LEU A 303 -7.60 -4.75 14.12
CA LEU A 303 -7.29 -6.13 14.46
C LEU A 303 -8.22 -6.61 15.58
N ARG A 304 -8.87 -7.75 15.36
CA ARG A 304 -9.68 -8.39 16.39
C ARG A 304 -8.78 -9.00 17.48
N ALA A 305 -9.10 -8.74 18.72
CA ALA A 305 -8.34 -9.26 19.86
C ALA A 305 -8.37 -10.81 19.93
N ASP A 306 -9.53 -11.42 19.63
CA ASP A 306 -9.70 -12.87 19.64
C ASP A 306 -8.83 -13.58 18.58
N LEU A 307 -8.75 -13.02 17.36
CA LEU A 307 -7.86 -13.51 16.32
C LEU A 307 -6.39 -13.37 16.72
N PHE A 308 -6.01 -12.21 17.26
CA PHE A 308 -4.64 -11.97 17.72
C PHE A 308 -4.20 -13.01 18.75
N TYR A 309 -5.00 -13.24 19.80
CA TYR A 309 -4.66 -14.24 20.82
C TYR A 309 -4.57 -15.67 20.25
N ARG A 310 -5.32 -15.98 19.22
CA ARG A 310 -5.25 -17.30 18.57
C ARG A 310 -4.00 -17.45 17.70
N LEU A 311 -3.51 -16.37 17.07
CA LEU A 311 -2.31 -16.34 16.24
C LEU A 311 -1.00 -16.17 17.02
N SER A 312 -1.04 -15.50 18.17
CA SER A 312 0.15 -15.10 18.92
C SER A 312 0.69 -16.15 19.90
N VAL A 313 0.38 -17.44 19.69
CA VAL A 313 0.94 -18.53 20.47
C VAL A 313 2.48 -18.57 20.35
N GLY A 314 2.99 -18.39 19.15
CA GLY A 314 4.40 -18.06 18.90
C GLY A 314 4.52 -16.61 18.46
N MET A 315 5.38 -15.81 19.09
CA MET A 315 5.58 -14.41 18.71
C MET A 315 7.07 -14.08 18.56
N LEU A 316 7.40 -13.41 17.46
CA LEU A 316 8.70 -12.85 17.14
C LEU A 316 8.55 -11.35 16.91
N THR A 317 9.43 -10.55 17.51
CA THR A 317 9.49 -9.10 17.26
C THR A 317 10.83 -8.77 16.65
N LEU A 318 10.83 -8.23 15.44
CA LEU A 318 12.04 -7.87 14.72
C LEU A 318 12.38 -6.41 14.96
N PRO A 319 13.61 -6.12 15.45
CA PRO A 319 14.05 -4.75 15.66
C PRO A 319 14.19 -4.01 14.32
N PRO A 320 13.88 -2.70 14.26
CA PRO A 320 14.15 -1.88 13.11
C PRO A 320 15.66 -1.76 12.86
N LEU A 321 16.05 -1.43 11.61
CA LEU A 321 17.46 -1.39 11.20
C LEU A 321 18.28 -0.39 12.03
N ARG A 322 17.70 0.75 12.42
CA ARG A 322 18.32 1.75 13.32
C ARG A 322 18.66 1.23 14.72
N ALA A 323 18.02 0.15 15.17
CA ALA A 323 18.32 -0.51 16.45
C ALA A 323 19.39 -1.62 16.32
N ARG A 324 19.92 -1.86 15.11
CA ARG A 324 20.97 -2.84 14.82
C ARG A 324 22.03 -2.25 13.89
N PRO A 325 22.74 -1.21 14.34
CA PRO A 325 23.70 -0.48 13.49
C PRO A 325 24.86 -1.35 12.98
N GLU A 326 25.23 -2.42 13.69
CA GLU A 326 26.23 -3.40 13.26
C GLU A 326 25.83 -4.14 11.97
N ASP A 327 24.53 -4.35 11.73
CA ASP A 327 24.05 -5.01 10.53
C ASP A 327 24.11 -4.11 9.29
N ILE A 328 24.16 -2.78 9.45
CA ILE A 328 24.10 -1.85 8.31
C ILE A 328 25.27 -2.03 7.35
N PRO A 329 26.54 -1.97 7.77
CA PRO A 329 27.68 -2.20 6.88
C PRO A 329 27.73 -3.63 6.34
N LEU A 330 27.32 -4.61 7.17
CA LEU A 330 27.28 -6.02 6.80
C LEU A 330 26.30 -6.25 5.64
N LEU A 331 25.08 -5.73 5.78
CA LEU A 331 24.05 -5.80 4.74
C LEU A 331 24.43 -5.01 3.49
N ALA A 332 25.04 -3.84 3.63
CA ALA A 332 25.47 -3.03 2.52
C ALA A 332 26.53 -3.75 1.67
N ASN A 333 27.54 -4.38 2.30
CA ASN A 333 28.53 -5.20 1.56
C ASN A 333 27.87 -6.40 0.88
N TYR A 334 26.95 -7.07 1.56
CA TYR A 334 26.18 -8.16 0.94
C TYR A 334 25.40 -7.70 -0.31
N PHE A 335 24.77 -6.53 -0.29
CA PHE A 335 24.07 -6.01 -1.46
C PHE A 335 25.04 -5.60 -2.58
N ILE A 336 26.20 -5.04 -2.26
CA ILE A 336 27.25 -4.77 -3.24
C ILE A 336 27.66 -6.07 -3.95
N ASP A 337 27.95 -7.12 -3.19
CA ASP A 337 28.34 -8.42 -3.76
C ASP A 337 27.21 -9.06 -4.57
N LYS A 338 25.97 -8.95 -4.09
CA LYS A 338 24.77 -9.49 -4.76
C LYS A 338 24.53 -8.87 -6.12
N TYR A 339 24.69 -7.54 -6.24
CA TYR A 339 24.37 -6.77 -7.44
C TYR A 339 25.60 -6.39 -8.27
N ARG A 340 26.80 -6.85 -7.89
CA ARG A 340 28.06 -6.52 -8.55
C ARG A 340 28.04 -6.82 -10.04
N ASN A 341 27.43 -7.91 -10.46
CA ASN A 341 27.36 -8.32 -11.85
C ASN A 341 26.23 -7.64 -12.64
N ASP A 342 25.34 -6.92 -11.96
CA ASP A 342 24.17 -6.26 -12.56
C ASP A 342 24.45 -4.78 -12.89
N VAL A 343 25.62 -4.27 -12.49
CA VAL A 343 26.06 -2.90 -12.76
C VAL A 343 27.33 -2.90 -13.62
N PRO A 344 27.53 -1.86 -14.47
CA PRO A 344 28.68 -1.79 -15.33
C PRO A 344 30.04 -1.60 -14.62
N GLN A 345 29.99 -0.99 -13.42
CA GLN A 345 31.19 -0.65 -12.64
C GLN A 345 31.59 -1.81 -11.72
N ASP A 346 32.88 -2.08 -11.60
CA ASP A 346 33.42 -3.05 -10.64
C ASP A 346 33.51 -2.43 -9.24
N ILE A 347 32.42 -2.52 -8.47
CA ILE A 347 32.33 -2.01 -7.10
C ILE A 347 32.50 -3.19 -6.15
N HIS A 348 33.46 -3.08 -5.20
CA HIS A 348 33.84 -4.19 -4.33
C HIS A 348 33.86 -3.84 -2.84
N GLY A 349 33.25 -2.73 -2.43
CA GLY A 349 33.13 -2.36 -1.01
C GLY A 349 32.70 -0.91 -0.80
N LEU A 350 32.70 -0.50 0.47
CA LEU A 350 32.31 0.84 0.91
C LEU A 350 33.56 1.66 1.27
N SER A 351 33.56 2.94 0.89
CA SER A 351 34.50 3.92 1.45
C SER A 351 34.12 4.27 2.89
N GLU A 352 35.06 4.88 3.62
CA GLU A 352 34.83 5.37 4.98
C GLU A 352 33.67 6.40 5.01
N THR A 353 33.63 7.27 4.02
CA THR A 353 32.55 8.28 3.87
C THR A 353 31.20 7.61 3.69
N ALA A 354 31.08 6.70 2.72
CA ALA A 354 29.83 5.96 2.47
C ALA A 354 29.38 5.17 3.72
N ARG A 355 30.34 4.58 4.45
CA ARG A 355 30.04 3.87 5.69
C ARG A 355 29.45 4.80 6.76
N ASN A 356 30.01 5.99 6.91
CA ASN A 356 29.50 6.99 7.86
C ASN A 356 28.12 7.50 7.46
N ASP A 357 27.89 7.74 6.17
CA ASP A 357 26.57 8.12 5.64
C ASP A 357 25.52 7.08 5.98
N LEU A 358 25.82 5.79 5.78
CA LEU A 358 24.93 4.68 6.11
C LEU A 358 24.60 4.60 7.60
N LEU A 359 25.58 4.80 8.48
CA LEU A 359 25.39 4.71 9.93
C LEU A 359 24.61 5.87 10.51
N ASN A 360 24.69 7.05 9.90
CA ASN A 360 23.99 8.26 10.34
C ASN A 360 22.53 8.35 9.85
N HIS A 361 22.10 7.47 8.95
CA HIS A 361 20.74 7.52 8.40
C HIS A 361 19.74 6.74 9.26
N ALA A 362 18.52 7.26 9.40
CA ALA A 362 17.48 6.69 10.27
C ALA A 362 16.79 5.42 9.73
N TRP A 363 16.89 5.14 8.43
CA TRP A 363 16.34 3.97 7.74
C TRP A 363 14.85 3.70 8.00
N PRO A 364 13.92 4.63 7.71
CA PRO A 364 12.50 4.41 7.94
C PRO A 364 11.92 3.24 7.12
N GLY A 365 12.52 2.93 5.96
CA GLY A 365 12.20 1.77 5.13
C GLY A 365 13.04 0.52 5.44
N ASN A 366 13.85 0.55 6.50
CA ASN A 366 14.68 -0.55 6.99
C ASN A 366 15.58 -1.15 5.90
N VAL A 367 15.72 -2.48 5.86
CA VAL A 367 16.63 -3.19 4.92
C VAL A 367 16.23 -2.98 3.46
N ARG A 368 14.92 -2.86 3.15
CA ARG A 368 14.47 -2.59 1.78
C ARG A 368 14.96 -1.23 1.27
N MET A 369 14.94 -0.22 2.13
CA MET A 369 15.46 1.10 1.78
C MET A 369 16.99 1.09 1.65
N LEU A 370 17.69 0.37 2.52
CA LEU A 370 19.13 0.18 2.43
C LEU A 370 19.53 -0.50 1.12
N GLU A 371 18.86 -1.61 0.75
CA GLU A 371 19.09 -2.31 -0.52
C GLU A 371 18.92 -1.36 -1.72
N ASN A 372 17.82 -0.61 -1.77
CA ASN A 372 17.57 0.35 -2.85
C ASN A 372 18.63 1.46 -2.90
N ALA A 373 19.03 2.01 -1.75
CA ALA A 373 20.05 3.04 -1.69
C ALA A 373 21.42 2.55 -2.19
N ILE A 374 21.82 1.33 -1.82
CA ILE A 374 23.07 0.73 -2.29
C ILE A 374 23.02 0.52 -3.81
N VAL A 375 21.98 -0.14 -4.33
CA VAL A 375 21.85 -0.41 -5.77
C VAL A 375 21.87 0.89 -6.58
N ARG A 376 21.11 1.89 -6.16
CA ARG A 376 21.07 3.22 -6.78
C ARG A 376 22.46 3.86 -6.80
N SER A 377 23.15 3.85 -5.66
CA SER A 377 24.48 4.44 -5.55
C SER A 377 25.51 3.70 -6.41
N MET A 378 25.40 2.39 -6.56
CA MET A 378 26.23 1.60 -7.47
C MET A 378 25.98 2.01 -8.93
N ILE A 379 24.73 2.14 -9.36
CA ILE A 379 24.37 2.53 -10.73
C ILE A 379 24.88 3.94 -11.08
N MET A 380 24.81 4.86 -10.13
CA MET A 380 25.18 6.26 -10.34
C MET A 380 26.68 6.55 -10.15
N GLN A 381 27.46 5.59 -9.67
CA GLN A 381 28.89 5.76 -9.56
C GLN A 381 29.58 5.65 -10.95
N GLU A 382 30.43 6.62 -11.29
CA GLU A 382 31.11 6.65 -12.62
C GLU A 382 32.36 5.79 -12.69
N LYS A 383 32.96 5.45 -11.56
CA LYS A 383 34.31 4.81 -11.50
C LYS A 383 34.27 3.54 -10.69
N ASP A 384 35.08 2.58 -11.12
CA ASP A 384 35.36 1.36 -10.38
C ASP A 384 35.96 1.62 -8.99
N GLY A 385 35.87 0.65 -8.11
CA GLY A 385 36.50 0.67 -6.80
C GLY A 385 35.53 0.64 -5.64
N LEU A 386 35.78 1.49 -4.63
CA LEU A 386 34.90 1.58 -3.45
C LEU A 386 33.73 2.55 -3.72
N LEU A 387 32.54 2.18 -3.25
CA LEU A 387 31.38 3.07 -3.27
C LEU A 387 31.66 4.29 -2.38
N LYS A 388 31.65 5.50 -2.98
CA LYS A 388 32.15 6.71 -2.33
C LYS A 388 31.06 7.46 -1.57
N HIS A 389 29.86 7.52 -2.13
CA HIS A 389 28.73 8.26 -1.59
C HIS A 389 27.46 7.43 -1.68
N ILE A 390 26.57 7.61 -0.73
CA ILE A 390 25.26 6.99 -0.72
C ILE A 390 24.24 8.00 -1.22
N ILE A 391 23.44 7.60 -2.21
CA ILE A 391 22.36 8.42 -2.75
C ILE A 391 21.06 8.02 -2.07
N PHE A 392 20.54 8.91 -1.24
CA PHE A 392 19.27 8.73 -0.56
C PHE A 392 18.09 9.19 -1.42
N GLU A 393 16.91 8.65 -1.17
CA GLU A 393 15.69 8.96 -1.95
C GLU A 393 15.30 10.45 -1.89
N GLN A 394 15.64 11.15 -0.81
CA GLN A 394 15.42 12.58 -0.61
C GLN A 394 16.30 13.45 -1.50
N ASP A 395 17.47 12.97 -1.91
CA ASP A 395 18.40 13.70 -2.76
C ASP A 395 17.89 13.81 -4.21
N GLU A 396 17.10 12.82 -4.68
CA GLU A 396 16.51 12.84 -6.04
C GLU A 396 15.33 13.79 -6.18
N LEU A 397 14.55 13.99 -5.12
CA LEU A 397 13.44 14.96 -5.11
C LEU A 397 13.95 16.42 -5.16
N ASN A 398 15.22 16.63 -4.81
CA ASN A 398 15.85 17.95 -4.81
C ASN A 398 16.65 18.27 -6.11
N LEU A 399 16.78 17.36 -7.06
CA LEU A 399 17.50 17.58 -8.34
C LEU A 399 16.83 18.60 -9.28
N GLY A 400 15.75 19.25 -8.86
CA GLY A 400 15.06 20.30 -9.62
C GLY A 400 15.05 21.70 -8.97
N VAL A 401 15.63 21.86 -7.80
CA VAL A 401 15.70 23.17 -7.11
C VAL A 401 17.18 23.53 -6.91
N PRO A 402 17.66 24.67 -7.42
CA PRO A 402 19.05 25.09 -7.18
C PRO A 402 19.28 25.18 -5.66
N GLU A 403 20.36 24.60 -5.18
CA GLU A 403 20.84 24.74 -3.81
C GLU A 403 20.97 26.22 -3.46
N THR A 404 19.98 26.76 -2.78
CA THR A 404 20.11 27.97 -1.99
C THR A 404 19.94 27.57 -0.52
N ALA A 405 21.06 27.52 0.14
CA ALA A 405 21.24 27.54 1.59
C ALA A 405 20.75 26.31 2.37
N SER A 406 21.74 25.60 2.90
CA SER A 406 21.65 24.66 4.00
C SER A 406 20.55 25.02 5.01
N GLU A 407 19.44 24.30 4.97
CA GLU A 407 18.49 24.31 6.08
C GLU A 407 19.09 23.50 7.23
N ASN A 408 19.37 24.17 8.33
CA ASN A 408 19.63 23.54 9.61
C ASN A 408 18.46 22.62 9.97
N PRO A 409 18.71 21.38 10.45
CA PRO A 409 17.65 20.49 10.89
C PRO A 409 16.87 21.15 12.02
N LEU A 410 15.55 21.19 11.90
CA LEU A 410 14.65 21.54 12.99
C LEU A 410 14.99 20.68 14.22
N PRO A 411 15.21 21.26 15.41
CA PRO A 411 15.52 20.51 16.62
C PRO A 411 14.35 19.58 16.96
N SER A 412 14.63 18.29 17.03
CA SER A 412 13.70 17.19 17.30
C SER A 412 13.42 16.96 18.79
N SER A 413 13.32 18.02 19.57
CA SER A 413 12.76 18.01 20.93
C SER A 413 12.28 19.42 21.28
N PRO A 414 11.18 19.59 22.03
CA PRO A 414 10.81 20.92 22.49
C PRO A 414 11.87 21.40 23.48
N ASP A 415 12.65 22.40 23.02
CA ASP A 415 13.56 23.13 23.88
C ASP A 415 12.76 23.70 25.05
N PRO A 416 13.21 23.53 26.32
CA PRO A 416 12.54 24.08 27.51
C PRO A 416 12.27 25.58 27.46
N GLN A 417 12.85 26.31 26.52
CA GLN A 417 12.70 27.77 26.36
C GLN A 417 11.32 28.18 25.78
N TYR A 418 10.48 27.25 25.35
CA TYR A 418 9.17 27.57 24.73
C TYR A 418 7.98 27.15 25.60
N GLU A 419 8.10 27.23 26.93
CA GLU A 419 6.96 27.10 27.84
C GLU A 419 6.07 28.35 27.83
N GLY A 420 4.76 28.19 27.77
CA GLY A 420 3.79 29.28 27.81
C GLY A 420 2.66 29.19 26.76
N SER A 421 1.80 30.21 26.73
CA SER A 421 0.73 30.31 25.72
C SER A 421 1.30 30.39 24.30
N LEU A 422 0.48 30.05 23.28
CA LEU A 422 0.89 30.12 21.87
C LEU A 422 1.48 31.48 21.51
N GLU A 423 0.92 32.59 22.05
CA GLU A 423 1.41 33.94 21.80
C GLU A 423 2.82 34.14 22.35
N VAL A 424 3.11 33.64 23.55
CA VAL A 424 4.45 33.73 24.17
C VAL A 424 5.46 32.87 23.38
N ARG A 425 5.09 31.70 22.97
CA ARG A 425 5.94 30.81 22.15
C ARG A 425 6.29 31.43 20.79
N VAL A 426 5.31 32.00 20.11
CA VAL A 426 5.51 32.71 18.83
C VAL A 426 6.40 33.93 19.01
N ALA A 427 6.19 34.72 20.06
CA ALA A 427 7.01 35.91 20.34
C ALA A 427 8.47 35.53 20.66
N ASN A 428 8.73 34.47 21.41
CA ASN A 428 10.07 33.99 21.71
C ASN A 428 10.79 33.48 20.45
N TYR A 429 10.08 32.71 19.60
CA TYR A 429 10.64 32.23 18.33
C TYR A 429 10.95 33.35 17.37
N GLU A 430 10.05 34.32 17.24
CA GLU A 430 10.27 35.52 16.42
C GLU A 430 11.46 36.38 16.90
N ARG A 431 11.60 36.53 18.24
CA ARG A 431 12.74 37.23 18.84
C ARG A 431 14.05 36.51 18.50
N HIS A 432 14.10 35.16 18.66
CA HIS A 432 15.29 34.37 18.37
C HIS A 432 15.72 34.50 16.89
N LEU A 433 14.77 34.41 15.94
CA LEU A 433 15.06 34.60 14.53
C LEU A 433 15.67 35.99 14.21
N ILE A 434 15.16 37.04 14.87
CA ILE A 434 15.66 38.39 14.68
C ILE A 434 17.06 38.57 15.28
N GLU A 435 17.32 38.01 16.48
CA GLU A 435 18.63 38.02 17.12
C GLU A 435 19.67 37.31 16.25
N THR A 436 19.37 36.10 15.78
CA THR A 436 20.24 35.33 14.89
C THR A 436 20.55 36.08 13.58
N ALA A 437 19.57 36.69 12.96
CA ALA A 437 19.76 37.46 11.74
C ALA A 437 20.61 38.71 11.95
N LEU A 438 20.45 39.39 13.08
CA LEU A 438 21.26 40.55 13.43
C LEU A 438 22.71 40.19 13.73
N ASP A 439 22.94 39.07 14.43
CA ASP A 439 24.29 38.56 14.72
C ASP A 439 25.00 38.13 13.42
N THR A 440 24.33 37.40 12.55
CA THR A 440 24.87 36.97 11.25
C THR A 440 25.28 38.14 10.37
N HIS A 441 24.53 39.25 10.41
CA HIS A 441 24.78 40.45 9.63
C HIS A 441 25.47 41.57 10.44
N GLN A 442 26.13 41.23 11.56
CA GLN A 442 26.93 42.16 12.38
C GLN A 442 26.19 43.46 12.77
N GLY A 443 24.91 43.35 13.09
CA GLY A 443 24.06 44.47 13.48
C GLY A 443 23.52 45.32 12.33
N ASN A 444 23.75 44.95 11.08
CA ASN A 444 23.22 45.68 9.92
C ASN A 444 21.73 45.35 9.71
N ILE A 445 20.87 46.25 10.20
CA ILE A 445 19.40 46.09 10.13
C ILE A 445 18.88 45.96 8.69
N ALA A 446 19.50 46.62 7.72
CA ALA A 446 19.04 46.55 6.33
C ALA A 446 19.38 45.20 5.68
N ALA A 447 20.51 44.61 6.03
CA ALA A 447 20.91 43.27 5.58
C ALA A 447 20.08 42.17 6.29
N ALA A 448 19.90 42.28 7.60
CA ALA A 448 19.05 41.37 8.38
C ALA A 448 17.57 41.40 7.95
N ALA A 449 17.03 42.56 7.59
CA ALA A 449 15.66 42.70 7.07
C ALA A 449 15.49 41.98 5.72
N ARG A 450 16.48 42.05 4.84
CA ARG A 450 16.48 41.33 3.56
C ARG A 450 16.56 39.82 3.75
N SER A 451 17.42 39.33 4.67
CA SER A 451 17.54 37.91 4.94
C SER A 451 16.25 37.30 5.54
N LEU A 452 15.51 38.07 6.33
CA LEU A 452 14.23 37.68 6.91
C LEU A 452 13.02 37.97 5.99
N ASN A 453 13.26 38.52 4.79
CA ASN A 453 12.22 38.89 3.82
C ASN A 453 11.15 39.86 4.40
N VAL A 454 11.57 40.79 5.22
CA VAL A 454 10.71 41.81 5.84
C VAL A 454 11.20 43.25 5.50
N SER A 455 10.30 44.22 5.61
CA SER A 455 10.72 45.61 5.43
C SER A 455 11.66 46.09 6.57
N ARG A 456 12.60 46.98 6.25
CA ARG A 456 13.50 47.58 7.25
C ARG A 456 12.72 48.21 8.42
N THR A 457 11.62 48.87 8.13
CA THR A 457 10.76 49.51 9.13
C THR A 457 10.07 48.47 10.04
N THR A 458 9.63 47.38 9.48
CA THR A 458 9.03 46.24 10.22
C THR A 458 10.06 45.62 11.15
N LEU A 459 11.30 45.39 10.68
CA LEU A 459 12.35 44.82 11.52
C LEU A 459 12.73 45.76 12.64
N GLN A 460 12.88 47.07 12.38
CA GLN A 460 13.16 48.10 13.42
C GLN A 460 12.07 48.10 14.51
N TYR A 461 10.81 48.06 14.11
CA TYR A 461 9.69 48.01 15.07
C TYR A 461 9.78 46.76 15.95
N LYS A 462 10.06 45.58 15.36
CA LYS A 462 10.16 44.32 16.12
C LYS A 462 11.38 44.31 17.05
N VAL A 463 12.52 44.82 16.63
CA VAL A 463 13.72 44.99 17.49
C VAL A 463 13.40 45.86 18.71
N GLN A 464 12.66 46.93 18.54
CA GLN A 464 12.21 47.79 19.67
C GLN A 464 11.17 47.07 20.53
N LYS A 465 10.20 46.40 19.92
CA LYS A 465 9.14 45.63 20.62
C LYS A 465 9.71 44.54 21.53
N TYR A 466 10.73 43.84 21.07
CA TYR A 466 11.36 42.75 21.83
C TYR A 466 12.59 43.17 22.62
N ALA A 467 12.92 44.48 22.65
CA ALA A 467 14.06 45.05 23.36
C ALA A 467 15.42 44.35 23.06
N ILE A 468 15.62 43.98 21.78
CA ILE A 468 16.81 43.25 21.33
C ILE A 468 18.01 44.20 21.33
N ARG A 469 19.09 43.85 22.07
CA ARG A 469 20.35 44.59 22.10
C ARG A 469 21.35 43.93 21.16
N PHE A 470 21.89 44.64 20.21
CA PHE A 470 22.93 44.19 19.30
C PHE A 470 24.08 45.21 19.23
N GLY A 471 25.29 44.69 19.09
CA GLY A 471 26.48 45.55 18.98
C GLY A 471 26.59 46.17 17.59
N VAL A 472 26.53 47.48 17.48
CA VAL A 472 26.88 48.19 16.22
C VAL A 472 28.38 48.39 16.20
N VAL A 473 29.10 47.64 15.38
CA VAL A 473 30.49 47.96 15.06
C VAL A 473 30.47 49.23 14.21
N ARG A 474 30.80 50.38 14.79
CA ARG A 474 31.07 51.60 14.02
C ARG A 474 32.42 51.45 13.33
N ASN A 475 32.45 51.36 12.02
CA ASN A 475 33.61 51.72 11.23
C ASN A 475 33.66 53.23 11.07
#